data_e1cdd99149b5fc641f3d6bf012fc0e3d
#
_entry.id   e1cdd99149b5fc641f3d6bf012fc0e3d
#
_cell.length_a   1.000
_cell.length_b   1.000
_cell.length_c   1.000
_cell.angle_alpha   90.00
_cell.angle_beta   90.00
_cell.angle_gamma   90.00
#
_symmetry.space_group_name_H-M   'P 1'
#
loop_
_entity.id
_entity.type
_entity.pdbx_description
1 polymer ?
#
loop_
_entity_poly.entity_id
_entity_poly.type
_entity_poly.pdbx_seq_one_letter_code
_entity_poly.pdbx_strand_id
1 'polypeptide(L)'
;MNEKDVKTLHPGGATSPPVRTLRAGAIEINLQRSNVTVHGKPIKLTTKEFELLRELMETRGEVLSREFLLEKIWGYGKASEVDSRTIDVHIQRLRQKLGAEGGHILTVKNVGYRFDIFYNWIKFGA
;
A
#
# COMPACT_ATOMS: atom_id res chain seq x y z
N MET A 1 -18.77 -26.45 10.27
CA MET A 1 -18.61 -26.08 9.95
C MET A 1 -18.05 -25.65 10.23
N ASN A 2 -18.00 -25.27 10.09
CA ASN A 2 -17.60 -24.72 10.02
C ASN A 2 -17.10 -24.20 9.89
N GLU A 3 -16.97 -23.78 9.62
CA GLU A 3 -16.81 -23.24 9.19
C GLU A 3 -16.09 -23.15 8.89
N LYS A 4 -15.82 -23.35 9.10
CA LYS A 4 -15.51 -23.28 8.51
C LYS A 4 -15.46 -23.47 7.94
N ASP A 5 -15.87 -23.59 7.89
CA ASP A 5 -16.30 -23.56 7.17
C ASP A 5 -16.49 -23.23 6.92
N VAL A 6 -16.58 -23.06 7.04
CA VAL A 6 -17.14 -22.56 6.56
C VAL A 6 -16.87 -22.07 6.13
N LYS A 7 -16.56 -21.98 5.90
CA LYS A 7 -16.54 -21.49 5.22
C LYS A 7 -16.55 -21.76 4.53
N THR A 8 -16.79 -22.11 4.40
CA THR A 8 -17.10 -22.27 3.60
C THR A 8 -17.62 -22.28 3.19
N LEU A 9 -17.95 -22.31 2.85
CA LEU A 9 -18.68 -22.20 2.21
C LEU A 9 -19.00 -21.86 1.74
N HIS A 10 -19.11 -21.74 1.00
CA HIS A 10 -19.65 -21.25 0.25
C HIS A 10 -20.06 -21.51 -0.41
N PRO A 11 -20.46 -21.84 -0.55
CA PRO A 11 -20.80 -22.07 -1.39
C PRO A 11 -21.07 -21.70 -2.16
N GLY A 12 -21.33 -21.83 -2.29
CA GLY A 12 -21.64 -21.31 -3.17
C GLY A 12 -21.09 -20.71 -3.77
N GLY A 13 -21.25 -21.22 -3.55
CA GLY A 13 -20.84 -20.64 -3.87
C GLY A 13 -20.02 -20.18 -4.29
N ALA A 14 -20.16 -20.46 -4.71
CA ALA A 14 -19.20 -19.94 -5.51
C ALA A 14 -19.12 -18.46 -5.53
N THR A 15 -19.58 -17.86 -4.57
CA THR A 15 -19.31 -16.44 -4.47
C THR A 15 -17.84 -16.25 -4.26
N SER A 16 -17.29 -15.27 -4.95
CA SER A 16 -15.92 -14.90 -4.75
C SER A 16 -15.72 -14.46 -3.31
N PRO A 17 -14.64 -14.86 -2.68
CA PRO A 17 -14.32 -14.31 -1.36
C PRO A 17 -14.13 -12.81 -1.46
N PRO A 18 -14.28 -12.09 -0.37
CA PRO A 18 -13.95 -10.67 -0.38
C PRO A 18 -12.53 -10.45 -0.89
N VAL A 19 -12.32 -9.32 -1.52
CA VAL A 19 -10.99 -8.99 -2.03
C VAL A 19 -10.02 -8.91 -0.87
N ARG A 20 -8.98 -9.71 -0.94
CA ARG A 20 -7.93 -9.73 0.06
C ARG A 20 -6.59 -9.33 -0.52
N THR A 21 -6.59 -8.92 -1.78
CA THR A 21 -5.38 -8.62 -2.50
C THR A 21 -5.53 -7.29 -3.20
N LEU A 22 -4.50 -6.46 -3.10
CA LEU A 22 -4.39 -5.24 -3.89
C LEU A 22 -3.26 -5.43 -4.87
N ARG A 23 -3.48 -4.98 -6.11
CA ARG A 23 -2.47 -5.09 -7.15
C ARG A 23 -2.31 -3.79 -7.91
N ALA A 24 -1.06 -3.48 -8.25
CA ALA A 24 -0.75 -2.37 -9.14
C ALA A 24 0.60 -2.66 -9.76
N GLY A 25 0.62 -2.75 -11.10
CA GLY A 25 1.84 -3.16 -11.78
C GLY A 25 2.30 -4.51 -11.27
N ALA A 26 3.55 -4.59 -10.86
CA ALA A 26 4.11 -5.83 -10.33
C ALA A 26 3.98 -5.95 -8.82
N ILE A 27 3.37 -4.96 -8.16
CA ILE A 27 3.17 -4.98 -6.71
C ILE A 27 1.89 -5.74 -6.38
N GLU A 28 1.98 -6.63 -5.42
CA GLU A 28 0.80 -7.33 -4.92
C GLU A 28 0.85 -7.35 -3.40
N ILE A 29 -0.22 -6.87 -2.77
CA ILE A 29 -0.37 -6.91 -1.32
C ILE A 29 -1.43 -7.94 -0.97
N ASN A 30 -1.08 -8.85 -0.07
CA ASN A 30 -2.05 -9.76 0.53
C ASN A 30 -2.48 -9.12 1.85
N LEU A 31 -3.72 -8.63 1.88
CA LEU A 31 -4.22 -7.90 3.04
C LEU A 31 -4.44 -8.82 4.24
N GLN A 32 -4.81 -10.06 3.97
CA GLN A 32 -5.06 -11.02 5.05
C GLN A 32 -3.76 -11.39 5.76
N ARG A 33 -2.68 -11.54 5.02
CA ARG A 33 -1.39 -11.95 5.57
C ARG A 33 -0.46 -10.78 5.85
N SER A 34 -0.83 -9.59 5.39
CA SER A 34 -0.03 -8.37 5.55
C SER A 34 1.36 -8.55 4.94
N ASN A 35 1.41 -9.13 3.74
CA ASN A 35 2.69 -9.26 3.05
C ASN A 35 2.60 -8.72 1.64
N VAL A 36 3.77 -8.50 1.05
CA VAL A 36 3.91 -7.84 -0.23
C VAL A 36 4.85 -8.63 -1.10
N THR A 37 4.50 -8.75 -2.39
CA THR A 37 5.43 -9.27 -3.38
C THR A 37 5.60 -8.25 -4.50
N VAL A 38 6.76 -8.30 -5.15
CA VAL A 38 7.03 -7.52 -6.34
C VAL A 38 7.56 -8.49 -7.37
N HIS A 39 6.88 -8.57 -8.52
CA HIS A 39 7.19 -9.58 -9.55
C HIS A 39 7.17 -10.99 -8.95
N GLY A 40 6.22 -11.24 -8.04
CA GLY A 40 6.08 -12.54 -7.39
C GLY A 40 7.08 -12.83 -6.29
N LYS A 41 8.05 -11.96 -6.06
CA LYS A 41 9.06 -12.17 -5.04
C LYS A 41 8.68 -11.43 -3.76
N PRO A 42 8.72 -12.11 -2.61
CA PRO A 42 8.41 -11.43 -1.34
C PRO A 42 9.42 -10.33 -1.05
N ILE A 43 8.92 -9.20 -0.57
CA ILE A 43 9.80 -8.16 -0.06
C ILE A 43 9.42 -7.90 1.39
N LYS A 44 10.41 -7.46 2.16
CA LYS A 44 10.19 -7.24 3.58
C LYS A 44 10.05 -5.76 3.86
N LEU A 45 8.87 -5.39 4.34
CA LEU A 45 8.59 -4.01 4.74
C LEU A 45 8.40 -3.95 6.25
N THR A 46 8.73 -2.81 6.83
CA THR A 46 8.34 -2.57 8.22
C THR A 46 6.84 -2.39 8.27
N THR A 47 6.28 -2.50 9.49
CA THR A 47 4.84 -2.32 9.67
C THR A 47 4.37 -0.98 9.12
N LYS A 48 5.11 0.10 9.41
CA LYS A 48 4.73 1.43 8.95
C LYS A 48 4.85 1.57 7.44
N GLU A 49 5.88 0.97 6.84
CA GLU A 49 6.02 0.98 5.39
C GLU A 49 4.86 0.23 4.72
N PHE A 50 4.50 -0.92 5.29
CA PHE A 50 3.39 -1.69 4.76
C PHE A 50 2.08 -0.89 4.84
N GLU A 51 1.83 -0.26 5.98
CA GLU A 51 0.61 0.53 6.17
C GLU A 51 0.55 1.72 5.23
N LEU A 52 1.69 2.37 5.00
CA LEU A 52 1.76 3.46 4.03
C LEU A 52 1.42 2.98 2.63
N LEU A 53 2.04 1.89 2.20
CA LEU A 53 1.78 1.35 0.88
C LEU A 53 0.31 0.97 0.72
N ARG A 54 -0.23 0.30 1.73
CA ARG A 54 -1.63 -0.10 1.70
C ARG A 54 -2.55 1.10 1.58
N GLU A 55 -2.31 2.13 2.40
CA GLU A 55 -3.16 3.32 2.38
C GLU A 55 -3.12 3.99 1.02
N LEU A 56 -1.91 4.14 0.47
CA LEU A 56 -1.74 4.76 -0.83
C LEU A 56 -2.44 3.96 -1.94
N MET A 57 -2.30 2.65 -1.92
CA MET A 57 -2.92 1.82 -2.95
C MET A 57 -4.44 1.80 -2.83
N GLU A 58 -4.96 1.80 -1.60
CA GLU A 58 -6.41 1.76 -1.39
C GLU A 58 -7.09 3.05 -1.84
N THR A 59 -6.41 4.17 -1.75
CA THR A 59 -7.01 5.46 -2.14
C THR A 59 -6.91 5.74 -3.63
N ARG A 60 -6.20 4.90 -4.37
CA ARG A 60 -6.27 4.82 -5.83
C ARG A 60 -6.05 6.16 -6.52
N GLY A 61 -4.99 6.83 -6.17
CA GLY A 61 -4.60 8.06 -6.84
C GLY A 61 -4.98 9.34 -6.12
N GLU A 62 -5.74 9.24 -5.04
CA GLU A 62 -6.02 10.40 -4.23
C GLU A 62 -4.76 10.95 -3.59
N VAL A 63 -4.66 12.28 -3.54
CA VAL A 63 -3.52 12.90 -2.89
C VAL A 63 -3.75 12.90 -1.38
N LEU A 64 -2.79 12.34 -0.65
CA LEU A 64 -2.87 12.22 0.80
C LEU A 64 -1.82 13.14 1.40
N SER A 65 -2.25 14.01 2.32
CA SER A 65 -1.31 14.92 2.97
C SER A 65 -0.44 14.17 3.98
N ARG A 66 0.69 14.76 4.31
CA ARG A 66 1.57 14.18 5.33
C ARG A 66 0.85 14.08 6.67
N GLU A 67 0.09 15.11 7.01
CA GLU A 67 -0.67 15.13 8.27
C GLU A 67 -1.70 14.02 8.31
N PHE A 68 -2.42 13.84 7.21
CA PHE A 68 -3.39 12.76 7.13
C PHE A 68 -2.71 11.41 7.35
N LEU A 69 -1.57 11.19 6.69
CA LEU A 69 -0.86 9.93 6.81
C LEU A 69 -0.33 9.70 8.22
N LEU A 70 0.15 10.76 8.88
CA LEU A 70 0.58 10.63 10.27
C LEU A 70 -0.58 10.22 11.16
N GLU A 71 -1.72 10.89 11.03
CA GLU A 71 -2.89 10.55 11.84
C GLU A 71 -3.37 9.14 11.57
N LYS A 72 -3.43 8.78 10.29
CA LYS A 72 -3.97 7.48 9.90
C LYS A 72 -3.08 6.32 10.36
N ILE A 73 -1.78 6.48 10.29
CA ILE A 73 -0.84 5.38 10.49
C ILE A 73 -0.19 5.41 11.87
N TRP A 74 0.11 6.59 12.39
CA TRP A 74 0.71 6.73 13.71
C TRP A 74 -0.31 6.96 14.82
N GLY A 75 -1.51 7.45 14.47
CA GLY A 75 -2.61 7.62 15.42
C GLY A 75 -3.05 9.06 15.57
N TYR A 76 -4.24 9.24 16.08
CA TYR A 76 -4.82 10.56 16.29
C TYR A 76 -3.93 11.41 17.18
N GLY A 77 -3.79 12.68 16.81
CA GLY A 77 -3.00 13.64 17.56
C GLY A 77 -1.54 13.62 17.21
N LYS A 78 -1.09 12.63 16.44
CA LYS A 78 0.34 12.49 16.16
C LYS A 78 0.87 13.56 15.20
N ALA A 79 -0.01 14.14 14.37
CA ALA A 79 0.45 15.19 13.46
C ALA A 79 0.99 16.42 14.21
N SER A 80 0.54 16.63 15.45
CA SER A 80 1.06 17.73 16.25
C SER A 80 2.28 17.33 17.06
N GLU A 81 2.60 16.04 17.14
CA GLU A 81 3.71 15.54 17.95
C GLU A 81 4.90 15.08 17.13
N VAL A 82 4.62 14.54 15.95
CA VAL A 82 5.63 13.91 15.11
C VAL A 82 5.91 14.81 13.91
N ASP A 83 7.19 14.98 13.61
CA ASP A 83 7.60 15.77 12.45
C ASP A 83 7.10 15.08 11.19
N SER A 84 6.45 15.86 10.31
CA SER A 84 5.91 15.32 9.07
C SER A 84 6.99 14.76 8.14
N ARG A 85 8.25 15.13 8.34
CA ARG A 85 9.36 14.54 7.59
C ARG A 85 9.51 13.06 7.87
N THR A 86 8.93 12.57 8.95
CA THR A 86 8.86 11.12 9.22
C THR A 86 8.20 10.39 8.06
N ILE A 87 7.15 10.97 7.49
CA ILE A 87 6.49 10.40 6.32
C ILE A 87 7.46 10.34 5.15
N ASP A 88 8.18 11.44 4.89
CA ASP A 88 9.09 11.49 3.75
C ASP A 88 10.16 10.40 3.84
N VAL A 89 10.69 10.18 5.02
CA VAL A 89 11.71 9.15 5.23
C VAL A 89 11.15 7.76 4.96
N HIS A 90 9.96 7.50 5.47
CA HIS A 90 9.33 6.20 5.26
C HIS A 90 8.98 5.97 3.79
N ILE A 91 8.50 7.01 3.11
CA ILE A 91 8.20 6.92 1.68
C ILE A 91 9.46 6.62 0.89
N GLN A 92 10.56 7.27 1.21
CA GLN A 92 11.81 7.04 0.49
C GLN A 92 12.29 5.60 0.66
N ARG A 93 12.25 5.10 1.88
CA ARG A 93 12.62 3.71 2.14
C ARG A 93 11.71 2.74 1.41
N LEU A 94 10.42 3.04 1.42
CA LEU A 94 9.44 2.22 0.73
C LEU A 94 9.74 2.18 -0.78
N ARG A 95 9.98 3.34 -1.38
CA ARG A 95 10.33 3.40 -2.80
C ARG A 95 11.54 2.55 -3.12
N GLN A 96 12.56 2.61 -2.27
CA GLN A 96 13.77 1.83 -2.49
C GLN A 96 13.48 0.33 -2.44
N LYS A 97 12.67 -0.08 -1.48
CA LYS A 97 12.36 -1.51 -1.33
C LYS A 97 11.50 -2.03 -2.48
N LEU A 98 10.67 -1.17 -3.06
CA LEU A 98 9.85 -1.55 -4.21
C LEU A 98 10.65 -1.57 -5.51
N GLY A 99 11.84 -0.99 -5.52
CA GLY A 99 12.67 -0.97 -6.70
C GLY A 99 12.02 -0.17 -7.83
N ALA A 100 12.01 -0.74 -9.03
CA ALA A 100 11.43 -0.04 -10.18
C ALA A 100 9.96 0.30 -9.97
N GLU A 101 9.26 -0.51 -9.18
CA GLU A 101 7.84 -0.27 -8.92
C GLU A 101 7.61 0.88 -7.94
N GLY A 102 8.67 1.39 -7.31
CA GLY A 102 8.57 2.56 -6.43
C GLY A 102 8.09 3.80 -7.16
N GLY A 103 8.20 3.83 -8.48
CA GLY A 103 7.70 4.94 -9.28
C GLY A 103 6.20 5.14 -9.24
N HIS A 104 5.45 4.14 -8.77
CA HIS A 104 4.03 4.33 -8.54
C HIS A 104 3.75 5.42 -7.50
N ILE A 105 4.67 5.63 -6.55
CA ILE A 105 4.45 6.60 -5.48
C ILE A 105 4.99 7.95 -5.93
N LEU A 106 4.08 8.89 -6.11
CA LEU A 106 4.41 10.21 -6.63
C LEU A 106 4.36 11.24 -5.51
N THR A 107 5.31 12.15 -5.53
CA THR A 107 5.33 13.29 -4.62
C THR A 107 4.50 14.41 -5.24
N VAL A 108 3.55 14.92 -4.47
CA VAL A 108 2.82 16.12 -4.88
C VAL A 108 3.40 17.26 -4.07
N LYS A 109 4.20 18.09 -4.71
CA LYS A 109 5.01 19.10 -4.04
C LYS A 109 4.15 19.96 -3.13
N ASN A 110 4.63 20.11 -1.90
CA ASN A 110 4.00 20.93 -0.86
C ASN A 110 2.62 20.43 -0.40
N VAL A 111 2.19 19.24 -0.85
CA VAL A 111 0.90 18.69 -0.46
C VAL A 111 1.08 17.33 0.22
N GLY A 112 1.68 16.37 -0.47
CA GLY A 112 1.82 15.04 0.08
C GLY A 112 2.18 14.02 -0.99
N TYR A 113 1.49 12.89 -0.97
CA TYR A 113 1.81 11.78 -1.85
C TYR A 113 0.55 11.18 -2.47
N ARG A 114 0.72 10.56 -3.61
CA ARG A 114 -0.36 9.80 -4.23
C ARG A 114 0.21 8.59 -4.93
N PHE A 115 -0.64 7.63 -5.22
CA PHE A 115 -0.24 6.39 -5.89
C PHE A 115 -0.78 6.38 -7.29
N ASP A 116 0.13 6.27 -8.28
CA ASP A 116 -0.27 6.19 -9.69
C ASP A 116 -0.48 4.72 -10.03
N ILE A 117 -1.72 4.29 -10.11
CA ILE A 117 -2.02 2.89 -10.39
C ILE A 117 -1.69 2.51 -11.83
N PHE A 118 -1.52 3.50 -12.69
CA PHE A 118 -1.23 3.26 -14.10
C PHE A 118 0.25 3.38 -14.44
N TYR A 119 1.11 3.59 -13.44
CA TYR A 119 2.54 3.70 -13.68
C TYR A 119 3.07 2.45 -14.38
N ASN A 120 3.87 2.66 -15.42
CA ASN A 120 4.50 1.55 -16.14
C ASN A 120 5.93 1.97 -16.46
N TRP A 121 6.86 1.49 -15.64
CA TRP A 121 8.26 1.90 -15.79
C TRP A 121 8.85 1.43 -17.13
N ILE A 122 8.35 0.33 -17.67
CA ILE A 122 8.84 -0.17 -18.95
C ILE A 122 8.60 0.87 -20.04
N LYS A 123 7.45 1.54 -19.98
CA LYS A 123 7.08 2.56 -20.95
C LYS A 123 8.06 3.73 -20.94
N PHE A 124 8.60 4.05 -19.77
CA PHE A 124 9.48 5.20 -19.64
C PHE A 124 10.95 4.82 -19.54
N GLY A 125 11.25 3.58 -19.21
CA GLY A 125 12.61 3.12 -19.03
C GLY A 125 13.23 2.47 -20.25
N ALA A 126 12.41 2.13 -21.21
CA ALA A 126 12.92 1.47 -22.41
C ALA A 126 13.28 2.51 -23.51
#